data_0e46a47a4465bd087715aade8210b5de
#
_entry.id   0e46a47a4465bd087715aade8210b5de
#
_cell.length_a   1.000
_cell.length_b   1.000
_cell.length_c   1.000
_cell.angle_alpha   90.00
_cell.angle_beta   90.00
_cell.angle_gamma   90.00
#
_symmetry.space_group_name_H-M   'P 1'
#
loop_
_entity.id
_entity.type
_entity.pdbx_description
1 polymer ?
#
loop_
_entity_poly.entity_id
_entity_poly.type
_entity_poly.pdbx_seq_one_letter_code
_entity_poly.pdbx_strand_id
1 'polypeptide(L)'
;MTTPTPLMPRERVPALDLPLVGGDRYVLGAKPAQRFDLLVFYRGVHCPVCTKYLLELERLAPEFEKRGVRSVAISSDESERAVKMAEKVKANLVSIAFDLQLSAARAWGLYLSAGRGEEPAYFNEPGVFLVKPDGTLYYGSTQTMPFARPPIADLLGAVDYAITKDYPARGEYAGEA
;
A
#
# COMPACT_ATOMS: atom_id res chain seq x y z
N MET A 1 -8.54 22.72 -5.18
CA MET A 1 -7.94 21.37 -5.28
C MET A 1 -6.87 21.25 -4.21
N THR A 2 -6.99 20.29 -3.29
CA THR A 2 -5.96 20.06 -2.27
C THR A 2 -4.80 19.28 -2.88
N THR A 3 -3.60 19.84 -2.78
CA THR A 3 -2.36 19.14 -3.19
C THR A 3 -2.11 17.95 -2.25
N PRO A 4 -1.64 16.79 -2.75
CA PRO A 4 -1.22 15.71 -1.89
C PRO A 4 -0.10 16.19 -0.94
N THR A 5 -0.26 15.94 0.35
CA THR A 5 0.77 16.24 1.34
C THR A 5 1.45 14.93 1.72
N PRO A 6 2.78 14.82 1.62
CA PRO A 6 3.49 13.62 2.05
C PRO A 6 3.24 13.34 3.53
N LEU A 7 3.09 12.05 3.88
CA LEU A 7 3.08 11.64 5.27
C LEU A 7 4.49 11.75 5.85
N MET A 8 4.57 12.23 7.09
CA MET A 8 5.85 12.36 7.79
C MET A 8 6.24 11.05 8.48
N PRO A 9 7.46 10.53 8.29
CA PRO A 9 7.97 9.40 9.05
C PRO A 9 7.90 9.66 10.56
N ARG A 10 7.64 8.59 11.32
CA ARG A 10 7.42 8.59 12.78
C ARG A 10 6.11 9.21 13.27
N GLU A 11 5.32 9.84 12.38
CA GLU A 11 3.98 10.30 12.70
C GLU A 11 2.93 9.20 12.45
N ARG A 12 1.78 9.33 13.10
CA ARG A 12 0.65 8.42 12.89
C ARG A 12 0.09 8.59 11.49
N VAL A 13 -0.09 7.45 10.81
CA VAL A 13 -0.73 7.44 9.49
C VAL A 13 -2.26 7.59 9.60
N PRO A 14 -2.94 8.01 8.53
CA PRO A 14 -4.40 8.07 8.49
C PRO A 14 -5.02 6.68 8.72
N ALA A 15 -6.21 6.66 9.33
CA ALA A 15 -6.96 5.42 9.54
C ALA A 15 -7.34 4.75 8.22
N LEU A 16 -7.40 3.42 8.25
CA LEU A 16 -7.98 2.59 7.20
C LEU A 16 -8.94 1.60 7.83
N ASP A 17 -10.13 1.51 7.25
CA ASP A 17 -11.14 0.51 7.54
C ASP A 17 -11.80 0.13 6.21
N LEU A 18 -11.33 -0.95 5.60
CA LEU A 18 -11.66 -1.33 4.23
C LEU A 18 -12.17 -2.77 4.17
N PRO A 19 -13.14 -3.07 3.31
CA PRO A 19 -13.54 -4.44 3.02
C PRO A 19 -12.42 -5.19 2.30
N LEU A 20 -12.32 -6.50 2.56
CA LEU A 20 -11.41 -7.41 1.87
C LEU A 20 -12.18 -8.34 0.92
N VAL A 21 -11.54 -8.69 -0.17
CA VAL A 21 -11.99 -9.82 -0.98
C VAL A 21 -11.99 -11.07 -0.10
N GLY A 22 -13.11 -11.77 -0.03
CA GLY A 22 -13.31 -12.90 0.88
C GLY A 22 -14.23 -12.62 2.07
N GLY A 23 -14.63 -11.35 2.29
CA GLY A 23 -15.69 -10.98 3.24
C GLY A 23 -15.23 -10.43 4.58
N ASP A 24 -13.94 -10.46 4.88
CA ASP A 24 -13.37 -9.81 6.07
C ASP A 24 -13.15 -8.30 5.88
N ARG A 25 -12.64 -7.65 6.92
CA ARG A 25 -12.24 -6.23 6.88
C ARG A 25 -10.78 -6.07 7.30
N TYR A 26 -10.10 -5.17 6.63
CA TYR A 26 -8.80 -4.67 7.06
C TYR A 26 -8.99 -3.36 7.82
N VAL A 27 -8.75 -3.39 9.13
CA VAL A 27 -8.73 -2.20 9.99
C VAL A 27 -7.30 -2.03 10.49
N LEU A 28 -6.64 -0.95 10.06
CA LEU A 28 -5.25 -0.68 10.43
C LEU A 28 -5.15 -0.49 11.95
N GLY A 29 -4.27 -1.25 12.58
CA GLY A 29 -4.06 -1.22 14.03
C GLY A 29 -5.00 -2.11 14.87
N ALA A 30 -6.12 -2.62 14.32
CA ALA A 30 -7.03 -3.50 15.08
C ALA A 30 -6.40 -4.86 15.41
N LYS A 31 -5.61 -5.39 14.47
CA LYS A 31 -4.77 -6.57 14.65
C LYS A 31 -3.38 -6.22 14.13
N PRO A 32 -2.50 -5.62 14.94
CA PRO A 32 -1.20 -5.16 14.46
C PRO A 32 -0.38 -6.32 13.89
N ALA A 33 0.35 -6.07 12.81
CA ALA A 33 1.38 -6.98 12.33
C ALA A 33 2.52 -7.07 13.37
N GLN A 34 3.29 -8.14 13.34
CA GLN A 34 4.39 -8.32 14.30
C GLN A 34 5.47 -7.22 14.14
N ARG A 35 5.76 -6.81 12.91
CA ARG A 35 6.82 -5.83 12.59
C ARG A 35 6.30 -4.67 11.75
N PHE A 36 5.66 -4.96 10.61
CA PHE A 36 5.14 -3.95 9.70
C PHE A 36 3.86 -4.41 9.02
N ASP A 37 2.98 -3.47 8.72
CA ASP A 37 2.03 -3.58 7.63
C ASP A 37 2.68 -3.01 6.37
N LEU A 38 2.85 -3.82 5.33
CA LEU A 38 3.23 -3.39 3.98
C LEU A 38 1.96 -3.10 3.20
N LEU A 39 1.68 -1.82 3.01
CA LEU A 39 0.50 -1.34 2.30
C LEU A 39 0.91 -0.94 0.88
N VAL A 40 0.32 -1.59 -0.11
CA VAL A 40 0.56 -1.36 -1.53
C VAL A 40 -0.69 -0.81 -2.17
N PHE A 41 -0.75 0.50 -2.33
CA PHE A 41 -1.83 1.15 -3.09
C PHE A 41 -1.58 0.99 -4.58
N TYR A 42 -2.61 0.60 -5.33
CA TYR A 42 -2.53 0.37 -6.77
C TYR A 42 -3.73 0.99 -7.48
N ARG A 43 -3.59 1.24 -8.79
CA ARG A 43 -4.59 1.98 -9.58
C ARG A 43 -5.92 1.24 -9.73
N GLY A 44 -5.87 -0.08 -9.83
CA GLY A 44 -7.02 -0.96 -10.05
C GLY A 44 -6.74 -2.06 -11.06
N VAL A 45 -7.73 -2.92 -11.30
CA VAL A 45 -7.64 -4.10 -12.19
C VAL A 45 -7.42 -3.73 -13.67
N HIS A 46 -7.70 -2.48 -14.05
CA HIS A 46 -7.45 -1.96 -15.39
C HIS A 46 -5.94 -1.72 -15.68
N CYS A 47 -5.09 -1.78 -14.67
CA CYS A 47 -3.67 -1.45 -14.77
C CYS A 47 -2.81 -2.73 -14.87
N PRO A 48 -2.33 -3.13 -16.06
CA PRO A 48 -1.53 -4.35 -16.22
C PRO A 48 -0.18 -4.29 -15.49
N VAL A 49 0.41 -3.09 -15.38
CA VAL A 49 1.64 -2.86 -14.60
C VAL A 49 1.39 -3.12 -13.13
N CYS A 50 0.22 -2.75 -12.60
CA CYS A 50 -0.17 -3.03 -11.22
C CYS A 50 -0.39 -4.53 -10.98
N THR A 51 -1.04 -5.22 -11.91
CA THR A 51 -1.21 -6.68 -11.85
C THR A 51 0.15 -7.38 -11.75
N LYS A 52 1.11 -6.99 -12.61
CA LYS A 52 2.47 -7.55 -12.57
C LYS A 52 3.17 -7.28 -11.23
N TYR A 53 3.01 -6.09 -10.68
CA TYR A 53 3.60 -5.71 -9.40
C TYR A 53 3.01 -6.52 -8.23
N LEU A 54 1.69 -6.74 -8.23
CA LEU A 54 1.02 -7.54 -7.21
C LEU A 54 1.31 -9.04 -7.35
N LEU A 55 1.53 -9.56 -8.56
CA LEU A 55 2.02 -10.94 -8.76
C LEU A 55 3.38 -11.15 -8.09
N GLU A 56 4.29 -10.16 -8.22
CA GLU A 56 5.59 -10.22 -7.55
C GLU A 56 5.45 -10.10 -6.02
N LEU A 57 4.54 -9.26 -5.54
CA LEU A 57 4.22 -9.15 -4.12
C LEU A 57 3.70 -10.49 -3.56
N GLU A 58 2.76 -11.14 -4.23
CA GLU A 58 2.23 -12.45 -3.81
C GLU A 58 3.33 -13.51 -3.80
N ARG A 59 4.20 -13.52 -4.83
CA ARG A 59 5.34 -14.43 -4.90
C ARG A 59 6.29 -14.29 -3.71
N LEU A 60 6.51 -13.06 -3.23
CA LEU A 60 7.41 -12.76 -2.11
C LEU A 60 6.69 -12.67 -0.76
N ALA A 61 5.35 -12.75 -0.73
CA ALA A 61 4.56 -12.65 0.49
C ALA A 61 4.98 -13.65 1.59
N PRO A 62 5.33 -14.93 1.29
CA PRO A 62 5.83 -15.85 2.31
C PRO A 62 7.11 -15.35 3.00
N GLU A 63 7.99 -14.65 2.27
CA GLU A 63 9.22 -14.10 2.83
C GLU A 63 8.96 -12.88 3.70
N PHE A 64 7.99 -12.05 3.34
CA PHE A 64 7.51 -10.95 4.19
C PHE A 64 6.86 -11.49 5.48
N GLU A 65 6.00 -12.50 5.36
CA GLU A 65 5.32 -13.12 6.52
C GLU A 65 6.30 -13.71 7.52
N LYS A 66 7.33 -14.42 7.07
CA LYS A 66 8.43 -14.93 7.93
C LYS A 66 9.13 -13.82 8.73
N ARG A 67 9.12 -12.59 8.23
CA ARG A 67 9.71 -11.42 8.88
C ARG A 67 8.70 -10.63 9.72
N GLY A 68 7.51 -11.17 9.91
CA GLY A 68 6.44 -10.51 10.66
C GLY A 68 5.80 -9.32 9.94
N VAL A 69 5.87 -9.30 8.59
CA VAL A 69 5.28 -8.28 7.74
C VAL A 69 4.00 -8.84 7.10
N ARG A 70 2.89 -8.13 7.30
CA ARG A 70 1.63 -8.41 6.63
C ARG A 70 1.50 -7.57 5.37
N SER A 71 1.20 -8.18 4.24
CA SER A 71 1.03 -7.50 2.96
C SER A 71 -0.44 -7.27 2.62
N VAL A 72 -0.80 -6.02 2.32
CA VAL A 72 -2.16 -5.61 1.93
C VAL A 72 -2.08 -4.75 0.68
N ALA A 73 -2.78 -5.18 -0.37
CA ALA A 73 -2.94 -4.39 -1.60
C ALA A 73 -4.28 -3.66 -1.55
N ILE A 74 -4.29 -2.37 -1.88
CA ILE A 74 -5.42 -1.46 -1.66
C ILE A 74 -5.71 -0.66 -2.93
N SER A 75 -6.97 -0.58 -3.34
CA SER A 75 -7.39 0.29 -4.45
C SER A 75 -8.76 0.91 -4.21
N SER A 76 -9.08 1.91 -5.03
CA SER A 76 -10.44 2.48 -5.13
C SER A 76 -11.38 1.65 -6.02
N ASP A 77 -10.96 0.50 -6.50
CA ASP A 77 -11.83 -0.42 -7.22
C ASP A 77 -13.01 -0.86 -6.33
N GLU A 78 -14.16 -1.05 -6.96
CA GLU A 78 -15.33 -1.67 -6.33
C GLU A 78 -15.11 -3.19 -6.19
N SER A 79 -15.95 -3.86 -5.39
CA SER A 79 -15.85 -5.28 -5.06
C SER A 79 -15.64 -6.19 -6.27
N GLU A 80 -16.46 -6.06 -7.34
CA GLU A 80 -16.34 -6.91 -8.52
C GLU A 80 -14.97 -6.80 -9.21
N ARG A 81 -14.43 -5.58 -9.28
CA ARG A 81 -13.11 -5.30 -9.88
C ARG A 81 -11.97 -5.82 -8.99
N ALA A 82 -12.14 -5.69 -7.68
CA ALA A 82 -11.17 -6.22 -6.71
C ALA A 82 -11.11 -7.75 -6.73
N VAL A 83 -12.25 -8.43 -6.85
CA VAL A 83 -12.32 -9.89 -7.03
C VAL A 83 -11.55 -10.31 -8.29
N LYS A 84 -11.77 -9.63 -9.42
CA LYS A 84 -11.02 -9.88 -10.66
C LYS A 84 -9.49 -9.69 -10.48
N MET A 85 -9.07 -8.70 -9.67
CA MET A 85 -7.65 -8.53 -9.35
C MET A 85 -7.14 -9.69 -8.51
N ALA A 86 -7.85 -10.10 -7.46
CA ALA A 86 -7.46 -11.22 -6.61
C ALA A 86 -7.31 -12.52 -7.42
N GLU A 87 -8.20 -12.78 -8.36
CA GLU A 87 -8.11 -13.91 -9.29
C GLU A 87 -6.89 -13.84 -10.21
N LYS A 88 -6.65 -12.66 -10.82
CA LYS A 88 -5.50 -12.45 -11.72
C LYS A 88 -4.16 -12.66 -11.03
N VAL A 89 -4.03 -12.21 -9.79
CA VAL A 89 -2.78 -12.34 -9.02
C VAL A 89 -2.73 -13.63 -8.20
N LYS A 90 -3.81 -14.43 -8.23
CA LYS A 90 -3.95 -15.65 -7.41
C LYS A 90 -3.68 -15.35 -5.93
N ALA A 91 -4.27 -14.27 -5.43
CA ALA A 91 -4.05 -13.76 -4.08
C ALA A 91 -4.37 -14.84 -3.04
N ASN A 92 -3.42 -15.14 -2.18
CA ASN A 92 -3.51 -16.13 -1.12
C ASN A 92 -2.99 -15.57 0.21
N LEU A 93 -1.81 -14.96 0.20
CA LEU A 93 -1.19 -14.32 1.37
C LEU A 93 -1.35 -12.81 1.36
N VAL A 94 -1.39 -12.19 0.18
CA VAL A 94 -1.67 -10.76 0.05
C VAL A 94 -3.17 -10.54 0.18
N SER A 95 -3.60 -9.80 1.21
CA SER A 95 -4.99 -9.36 1.32
C SER A 95 -5.31 -8.29 0.29
N ILE A 96 -6.42 -8.43 -0.43
CA ILE A 96 -6.89 -7.42 -1.40
C ILE A 96 -8.01 -6.61 -0.76
N ALA A 97 -7.72 -5.36 -0.45
CA ALA A 97 -8.67 -4.38 0.07
C ALA A 97 -9.19 -3.48 -1.06
N PHE A 98 -10.45 -3.08 -0.97
CA PHE A 98 -11.14 -2.32 -2.02
C PHE A 98 -12.02 -1.21 -1.43
N ASP A 99 -12.72 -0.46 -2.30
CA ASP A 99 -13.56 0.70 -1.93
C ASP A 99 -12.80 1.81 -1.19
N LEU A 100 -11.49 1.98 -1.46
CA LEU A 100 -10.75 3.12 -0.92
C LEU A 100 -11.38 4.43 -1.41
N GLN A 101 -11.92 5.21 -0.50
CA GLN A 101 -12.47 6.51 -0.81
C GLN A 101 -11.37 7.47 -1.28
N LEU A 102 -11.64 8.27 -2.31
CA LEU A 102 -10.65 9.21 -2.87
C LEU A 102 -10.16 10.24 -1.83
N SER A 103 -11.01 10.61 -0.88
CA SER A 103 -10.62 11.45 0.26
C SER A 103 -9.59 10.77 1.17
N ALA A 104 -9.76 9.46 1.43
CA ALA A 104 -8.80 8.67 2.18
C ALA A 104 -7.48 8.52 1.40
N ALA A 105 -7.54 8.29 0.08
CA ALA A 105 -6.36 8.27 -0.77
C ALA A 105 -5.58 9.61 -0.68
N ARG A 106 -6.28 10.75 -0.69
CA ARG A 106 -5.67 12.07 -0.49
C ARG A 106 -5.03 12.22 0.88
N ALA A 107 -5.69 11.74 1.94
CA ALA A 107 -5.13 11.77 3.30
C ALA A 107 -3.83 10.95 3.39
N TRP A 108 -3.70 9.87 2.60
CA TRP A 108 -2.48 9.07 2.47
C TRP A 108 -1.42 9.71 1.55
N GLY A 109 -1.65 10.93 1.08
CA GLY A 109 -0.71 11.64 0.20
C GLY A 109 -0.65 11.08 -1.22
N LEU A 110 -1.65 10.28 -1.64
CA LEU A 110 -1.68 9.71 -2.98
C LEU A 110 -2.14 10.73 -4.01
N TYR A 111 -1.57 10.63 -5.20
CA TYR A 111 -2.09 11.30 -6.39
C TYR A 111 -3.39 10.62 -6.84
N LEU A 112 -4.24 11.38 -7.52
CA LEU A 112 -5.47 10.89 -8.12
C LEU A 112 -5.46 11.22 -9.60
N SER A 113 -5.99 10.30 -10.41
CA SER A 113 -6.14 10.48 -11.85
C SER A 113 -7.61 10.44 -12.26
N ALA A 114 -7.96 11.22 -13.27
CA ALA A 114 -9.18 11.05 -14.04
C ALA A 114 -8.95 9.94 -15.07
N GLY A 115 -9.92 9.05 -15.18
CA GLY A 115 -9.85 7.91 -16.07
C GLY A 115 -9.98 8.28 -17.55
N ARG A 116 -9.55 7.35 -18.41
CA ARG A 116 -9.67 7.42 -19.86
C ARG A 116 -10.23 6.10 -20.41
N GLY A 117 -11.13 6.19 -21.38
CA GLY A 117 -11.71 5.01 -22.00
C GLY A 117 -12.47 4.14 -21.00
N GLU A 118 -12.01 2.91 -20.77
CA GLU A 118 -12.63 1.92 -19.87
C GLU A 118 -12.11 1.99 -18.42
N GLU A 119 -11.24 2.95 -18.10
CA GLU A 119 -10.78 3.17 -16.73
C GLU A 119 -11.93 3.71 -15.86
N PRO A 120 -11.90 3.53 -14.53
CA PRO A 120 -12.84 4.21 -13.62
C PRO A 120 -12.76 5.72 -13.80
N ALA A 121 -13.87 6.44 -13.56
CA ALA A 121 -13.91 7.89 -13.70
C ALA A 121 -12.80 8.60 -12.92
N TYR A 122 -12.50 8.11 -11.72
CA TYR A 122 -11.39 8.57 -10.88
C TYR A 122 -10.81 7.39 -10.11
N PHE A 123 -9.49 7.41 -9.88
CA PHE A 123 -8.80 6.39 -9.10
C PHE A 123 -7.52 6.94 -8.46
N ASN A 124 -7.02 6.25 -7.45
CA ASN A 124 -5.74 6.58 -6.82
C ASN A 124 -4.56 6.10 -7.67
N GLU A 125 -3.51 6.91 -7.71
CA GLU A 125 -2.21 6.51 -8.21
C GLU A 125 -1.43 5.70 -7.14
N PRO A 126 -0.34 4.99 -7.50
CA PRO A 126 0.31 4.07 -6.60
C PRO A 126 0.99 4.73 -5.39
N GLY A 127 1.03 3.99 -4.30
CA GLY A 127 1.85 4.27 -3.13
C GLY A 127 2.28 2.98 -2.44
N VAL A 128 3.42 3.01 -1.77
CA VAL A 128 3.93 1.89 -0.99
C VAL A 128 4.37 2.41 0.38
N PHE A 129 3.86 1.78 1.44
CA PHE A 129 4.14 2.23 2.80
C PHE A 129 4.46 1.03 3.71
N LEU A 130 5.44 1.22 4.60
CA LEU A 130 5.66 0.36 5.75
C LEU A 130 5.17 1.10 7.00
N VAL A 131 4.20 0.51 7.67
CA VAL A 131 3.59 1.07 8.89
C VAL A 131 3.94 0.17 10.08
N LYS A 132 4.42 0.76 11.16
CA LYS A 132 4.78 0.05 12.40
C LYS A 132 3.51 -0.41 13.15
N PRO A 133 3.63 -1.39 14.08
CA PRO A 133 2.50 -1.86 14.88
C PRO A 133 1.82 -0.77 15.71
N ASP A 134 2.55 0.28 16.07
CA ASP A 134 2.01 1.45 16.79
C ASP A 134 1.25 2.45 15.89
N GLY A 135 1.14 2.15 14.59
CA GLY A 135 0.46 3.00 13.61
C GLY A 135 1.30 4.16 13.10
N THR A 136 2.61 4.17 13.33
CA THR A 136 3.50 5.21 12.82
C THR A 136 4.14 4.84 11.48
N LEU A 137 4.37 5.84 10.62
CA LEU A 137 5.01 5.65 9.33
C LEU A 137 6.50 5.32 9.52
N TYR A 138 6.93 4.20 8.93
CA TYR A 138 8.35 3.85 8.82
C TYR A 138 8.94 4.25 7.47
N TYR A 139 8.24 3.94 6.38
CA TYR A 139 8.66 4.23 5.00
C TYR A 139 7.45 4.59 4.15
N GLY A 140 7.61 5.52 3.22
CA GLY A 140 6.58 5.90 2.26
C GLY A 140 7.17 6.28 0.90
N SER A 141 6.50 5.83 -0.17
CA SER A 141 6.80 6.19 -1.55
C SER A 141 5.49 6.36 -2.31
N THR A 142 5.29 7.51 -2.96
CA THR A 142 4.12 7.81 -3.78
C THR A 142 4.53 8.08 -5.22
N GLN A 143 3.70 7.71 -6.18
CA GLN A 143 3.99 7.80 -7.61
C GLN A 143 2.88 8.57 -8.33
N THR A 144 3.23 9.29 -9.36
CA THR A 144 2.27 9.96 -10.28
C THR A 144 1.84 9.05 -11.43
N MET A 145 2.51 7.91 -11.60
CA MET A 145 2.38 6.97 -12.71
C MET A 145 2.50 5.53 -12.21
N PRO A 146 2.03 4.51 -12.94
CA PRO A 146 2.16 3.12 -12.51
C PRO A 146 3.58 2.57 -12.57
N PHE A 147 4.52 3.30 -13.19
CA PHE A 147 5.91 2.88 -13.41
C PHE A 147 6.82 3.25 -12.24
N ALA A 148 8.05 2.72 -12.29
CA ALA A 148 9.16 3.11 -11.42
C ALA A 148 8.83 3.03 -9.91
N ARG A 149 7.96 2.10 -9.53
CA ARG A 149 7.72 1.77 -8.12
C ARG A 149 8.93 1.07 -7.53
N PRO A 150 9.16 1.17 -6.20
CA PRO A 150 10.20 0.40 -5.53
C PRO A 150 10.05 -1.10 -5.86
N PRO A 151 11.10 -1.79 -6.36
CA PRO A 151 11.03 -3.24 -6.55
C PRO A 151 10.66 -3.95 -5.25
N ILE A 152 9.79 -4.95 -5.31
CA ILE A 152 9.35 -5.69 -4.10
C ILE A 152 10.52 -6.39 -3.42
N ALA A 153 11.48 -6.91 -4.20
CA ALA A 153 12.69 -7.52 -3.66
C ALA A 153 13.57 -6.52 -2.88
N ASP A 154 13.65 -5.27 -3.32
CA ASP A 154 14.39 -4.21 -2.61
C ASP A 154 13.71 -3.84 -1.29
N LEU A 155 12.36 -3.83 -1.27
CA LEU A 155 11.60 -3.62 -0.03
C LEU A 155 11.84 -4.75 0.97
N LEU A 156 11.95 -6.00 0.51
CA LEU A 156 12.27 -7.14 1.35
C LEU A 156 13.67 -7.00 1.96
N GLY A 157 14.67 -6.60 1.17
CA GLY A 157 16.01 -6.28 1.65
C GLY A 157 16.05 -5.12 2.65
N ALA A 158 15.24 -4.08 2.41
CA ALA A 158 15.10 -2.95 3.33
C ALA A 158 14.48 -3.38 4.67
N VAL A 159 13.49 -4.27 4.67
CA VAL A 159 12.89 -4.86 5.88
C VAL A 159 13.93 -5.66 6.66
N ASP A 160 14.74 -6.49 5.98
CA ASP A 160 15.83 -7.24 6.63
C ASP A 160 16.84 -6.31 7.30
N TYR A 161 17.23 -5.24 6.60
CA TYR A 161 18.15 -4.24 7.15
C TYR A 161 17.55 -3.51 8.35
N ALA A 162 16.28 -3.07 8.23
CA ALA A 162 15.58 -2.38 9.29
C ALA A 162 15.50 -3.21 10.57
N ILE A 163 15.18 -4.51 10.45
CA ILE A 163 15.06 -5.42 11.59
C ILE A 163 16.43 -5.75 12.20
N THR A 164 17.42 -6.10 11.36
CA THR A 164 18.74 -6.56 11.83
C THR A 164 19.56 -5.46 12.48
N LYS A 165 19.38 -4.21 12.01
CA LYS A 165 20.14 -3.06 12.48
C LYS A 165 19.37 -2.15 13.46
N ASP A 166 18.10 -2.52 13.75
CA ASP A 166 17.17 -1.63 14.46
C ASP A 166 17.19 -0.20 13.88
N TYR A 167 17.19 -0.14 12.54
CA TYR A 167 17.40 1.10 11.82
C TYR A 167 16.18 1.99 11.97
N PRO A 168 16.32 3.25 12.43
CA PRO A 168 15.17 4.13 12.64
C PRO A 168 14.57 4.62 11.34
N ALA A 169 13.27 4.95 11.37
CA ALA A 169 12.65 5.70 10.28
C ALA A 169 13.39 7.02 10.04
N ARG A 170 13.59 7.38 8.77
CA ARG A 170 14.33 8.60 8.36
C ARG A 170 13.42 9.50 7.52
N GLY A 171 13.78 10.78 7.42
CA GLY A 171 12.98 11.80 6.74
C GLY A 171 12.07 12.59 7.69
N GLU A 172 12.28 12.44 8.98
CA GLU A 172 11.47 13.03 10.06
C GLU A 172 11.85 14.48 10.40
N TYR A 173 12.96 14.99 9.84
CA TYR A 173 13.41 16.35 10.16
C TYR A 173 12.51 17.41 9.52
N ALA A 174 11.90 18.23 10.35
CA ALA A 174 10.98 19.31 9.95
C ALA A 174 11.52 20.71 10.34
N GLY A 175 12.80 20.83 10.68
CA GLY A 175 13.42 22.11 10.97
C GLY A 175 13.76 22.92 9.72
N GLU A 176 14.18 24.17 9.91
CA GLU A 176 14.68 25.02 8.84
C GLU A 176 16.01 24.45 8.28
N ALA A 177 16.12 24.49 6.93
CA ALA A 177 17.30 24.04 6.19
C ALA A 177 18.22 25.21 5.86
#